data_f496f5ae3e203f83ad00919d4e9b0174
#
_entry.id   f496f5ae3e203f83ad00919d4e9b0174
#
_cell.length_a   1.000
_cell.length_b   1.000
_cell.length_c   1.000
_cell.angle_alpha   90.00
_cell.angle_beta   90.00
_cell.angle_gamma   90.00
#
_symmetry.space_group_name_H-M   'P 1'
#
loop_
_entity.id
_entity.type
_entity.pdbx_description
1 polymer ?
#
loop_
_entity_poly.entity_id
_entity_poly.type
_entity_poly.pdbx_seq_one_letter_code
_entity_poly.pdbx_strand_id
1 'polypeptide(L)'
;LKDKKIPIYILSNFPGYQFDIYKSKNPFIEKFDDMIISGKVSLKKPDKKIYELAKEKFNCDPEKTLFIDDRPENTLSASGLGFKTITLHKPEELKNEIKNFIF
;
A
#
# COMPACT_ATOMS: atom_id res chain seq x y z
N LEU A 1 -7.05 2.87 -12.46
CA LEU A 1 -5.64 3.26 -12.29
C LEU A 1 -4.72 2.49 -13.24
N LYS A 2 -4.94 1.18 -13.39
CA LYS A 2 -4.11 0.38 -14.30
C LYS A 2 -4.21 0.85 -15.74
N ASP A 3 -5.39 1.31 -16.14
CA ASP A 3 -5.59 1.80 -17.49
C ASP A 3 -4.71 3.02 -17.82
N LYS A 4 -4.25 3.72 -16.79
CA LYS A 4 -3.35 4.87 -16.95
C LYS A 4 -1.89 4.49 -16.77
N LYS A 5 -1.60 3.20 -16.68
CA LYS A 5 -0.24 2.68 -16.50
C LYS A 5 0.42 3.17 -15.20
N ILE A 6 -0.39 3.42 -14.19
CA ILE A 6 0.11 3.78 -12.87
C ILE A 6 0.41 2.49 -12.10
N PRO A 7 1.64 2.31 -11.61
CA PRO A 7 1.95 1.11 -10.82
C PRO A 7 1.14 1.07 -9.53
N ILE A 8 0.64 -0.12 -9.18
CA ILE A 8 -0.15 -0.34 -7.99
C ILE A 8 0.49 -1.45 -7.17
N TYR A 9 0.70 -1.18 -5.87
CA TYR A 9 1.39 -2.10 -4.98
C TYR A 9 0.53 -2.39 -3.75
N ILE A 10 0.81 -3.51 -3.09
CA ILE A 10 0.18 -3.88 -1.83
C ILE A 10 1.22 -3.83 -0.72
N LEU A 11 0.87 -3.16 0.39
CA LEU A 11 1.64 -3.18 1.63
C LEU A 11 0.66 -3.54 2.74
N SER A 12 0.73 -4.77 3.24
CA SER A 12 -0.30 -5.30 4.14
C SER A 12 0.28 -5.94 5.39
N ASN A 13 -0.36 -5.68 6.54
CA ASN A 13 -0.12 -6.40 7.78
C ASN A 13 -0.97 -7.68 7.76
N PHE A 14 -0.40 -8.76 7.26
CA PHE A 14 -1.12 -10.01 7.09
C PHE A 14 -0.18 -11.18 7.37
N PRO A 15 -0.61 -12.21 8.12
CA PRO A 15 0.23 -13.40 8.31
C PRO A 15 0.54 -14.06 6.98
N GLY A 16 1.81 -14.44 6.79
CA GLY A 16 2.24 -14.95 5.50
C GLY A 16 1.46 -16.14 4.98
N TYR A 17 1.23 -17.16 5.84
CA TYR A 17 0.51 -18.35 5.42
C TYR A 17 -0.97 -18.06 5.12
N GLN A 18 -1.58 -17.17 5.89
CA GLN A 18 -2.97 -16.78 5.65
C GLN A 18 -3.10 -15.98 4.37
N PHE A 19 -2.09 -15.18 4.06
CA PHE A 19 -2.09 -14.42 2.82
C PHE A 19 -2.08 -15.34 1.60
N ASP A 20 -1.29 -16.41 1.63
CA ASP A 20 -1.24 -17.35 0.52
C ASP A 20 -2.60 -18.01 0.29
N ILE A 21 -3.32 -18.34 1.36
CA ILE A 21 -4.66 -18.86 1.26
C ILE A 21 -5.61 -17.83 0.66
N TYR A 22 -5.53 -16.59 1.14
CA TYR A 22 -6.36 -15.50 0.64
C TYR A 22 -6.12 -15.25 -0.84
N LYS A 23 -4.85 -15.23 -1.24
CA LYS A 23 -4.47 -15.00 -2.63
C LYS A 23 -5.03 -16.08 -3.56
N SER A 24 -5.02 -17.34 -3.12
CA SER A 24 -5.53 -18.44 -3.93
C SER A 24 -7.05 -18.32 -4.19
N LYS A 25 -7.77 -17.68 -3.25
CA LYS A 25 -9.21 -17.47 -3.37
C LYS A 25 -9.60 -16.14 -3.99
N ASN A 26 -8.62 -15.27 -4.22
CA ASN A 26 -8.85 -13.92 -4.72
C ASN A 26 -7.83 -13.58 -5.81
N PRO A 27 -8.04 -14.12 -7.04
CA PRO A 27 -7.07 -13.97 -8.12
C PRO A 27 -6.77 -12.53 -8.52
N PHE A 28 -7.66 -11.58 -8.16
CA PHE A 28 -7.43 -10.17 -8.50
C PHE A 28 -6.13 -9.63 -7.91
N ILE A 29 -5.59 -10.29 -6.87
CA ILE A 29 -4.33 -9.86 -6.24
C ILE A 29 -3.17 -9.91 -7.23
N GLU A 30 -3.21 -10.81 -8.20
CA GLU A 30 -2.16 -10.91 -9.21
C GLU A 30 -2.10 -9.71 -10.15
N LYS A 31 -3.14 -8.87 -10.16
CA LYS A 31 -3.16 -7.66 -10.98
C LYS A 31 -2.30 -6.53 -10.42
N PHE A 32 -1.86 -6.65 -9.17
CA PHE A 32 -0.96 -5.66 -8.57
C PHE A 32 0.47 -5.89 -9.06
N ASP A 33 1.23 -4.80 -9.17
CA ASP A 33 2.57 -4.87 -9.74
C ASP A 33 3.59 -5.53 -8.82
N ASP A 34 3.42 -5.35 -7.51
CA ASP A 34 4.27 -6.01 -6.51
C ASP A 34 3.58 -5.90 -5.15
N MET A 35 4.15 -6.56 -4.14
CA MET A 35 3.56 -6.52 -2.81
C MET A 35 4.58 -6.82 -1.71
N ILE A 36 4.30 -6.30 -0.53
CA ILE A 36 5.02 -6.61 0.71
C ILE A 36 3.98 -7.05 1.72
N ILE A 37 4.16 -8.25 2.25
CA ILE A 37 3.26 -8.84 3.25
C ILE A 37 4.04 -8.98 4.55
N SER A 38 3.57 -8.35 5.63
CA SER A 38 4.31 -8.27 6.89
C SER A 38 4.76 -9.64 7.41
N GLY A 39 3.92 -10.65 7.31
CA GLY A 39 4.24 -11.99 7.79
C GLY A 39 5.36 -12.67 7.02
N LYS A 40 5.68 -12.19 5.82
CA LYS A 40 6.77 -12.75 5.00
C LYS A 40 8.09 -12.01 5.16
N VAL A 41 8.06 -10.77 5.67
CA VAL A 41 9.27 -9.95 5.80
C VAL A 41 9.62 -9.64 7.24
N SER A 42 8.83 -10.09 8.20
CA SER A 42 9.02 -9.88 9.64
C SER A 42 9.06 -8.39 10.03
N LEU A 43 8.39 -7.57 9.27
CA LEU A 43 8.20 -6.14 9.54
C LEU A 43 6.71 -5.84 9.42
N LYS A 44 6.23 -4.81 10.10
CA LYS A 44 4.81 -4.45 10.00
C LYS A 44 4.61 -2.94 10.12
N LYS A 45 3.53 -2.44 9.51
CA LYS A 45 3.11 -1.07 9.73
C LYS A 45 2.71 -0.88 11.20
N PRO A 46 2.95 0.25 11.83
CA PRO A 46 3.53 1.48 11.28
C PRO A 46 5.05 1.62 11.46
N ASP A 47 5.80 0.53 11.62
CA ASP A 47 7.24 0.58 11.73
C ASP A 47 7.84 1.20 10.46
N LYS A 48 8.72 2.19 10.64
CA LYS A 48 9.34 2.88 9.50
C LYS A 48 10.08 1.94 8.56
N LYS A 49 10.61 0.85 9.08
CA LYS A 49 11.40 -0.10 8.29
C LYS A 49 10.60 -0.74 7.16
N ILE A 50 9.28 -0.95 7.35
CA ILE A 50 8.49 -1.55 6.28
C ILE A 50 8.27 -0.57 5.13
N TYR A 51 8.17 0.74 5.44
CA TYR A 51 8.04 1.77 4.39
C TYR A 51 9.35 1.97 3.65
N GLU A 52 10.48 1.88 4.34
CA GLU A 52 11.79 1.95 3.70
C GLU A 52 12.00 0.75 2.78
N LEU A 53 11.56 -0.44 3.21
CA LEU A 53 11.59 -1.62 2.36
C LEU A 53 10.70 -1.43 1.13
N ALA A 54 9.52 -0.84 1.31
CA ALA A 54 8.61 -0.57 0.20
C ALA A 54 9.24 0.39 -0.81
N LYS A 55 9.86 1.46 -0.34
CA LYS A 55 10.55 2.40 -1.20
C LYS A 55 11.60 1.70 -2.05
N GLU A 56 12.37 0.83 -1.43
CA GLU A 56 13.45 0.11 -2.11
C GLU A 56 12.92 -0.97 -3.05
N LYS A 57 12.02 -1.82 -2.54
CA LYS A 57 11.50 -2.95 -3.32
C LYS A 57 10.67 -2.50 -4.52
N PHE A 58 9.84 -1.49 -4.33
CA PHE A 58 8.98 -0.97 -5.39
C PHE A 58 9.72 0.05 -6.26
N ASN A 59 10.92 0.44 -5.86
CA ASN A 59 11.71 1.45 -6.55
C ASN A 59 10.88 2.71 -6.80
N CYS A 60 10.22 3.19 -5.76
CA CYS A 60 9.33 4.35 -5.87
C CYS A 60 9.90 5.56 -5.13
N ASP A 61 9.56 6.75 -5.63
CA ASP A 61 9.86 8.01 -4.98
C ASP A 61 8.70 8.33 -4.03
N PRO A 62 8.95 8.45 -2.71
CA PRO A 62 7.87 8.73 -1.76
C PRO A 62 7.08 9.99 -2.11
N GLU A 63 7.75 11.04 -2.59
CA GLU A 63 7.07 12.30 -2.92
C GLU A 63 6.13 12.17 -4.11
N LYS A 64 6.31 11.13 -4.92
CA LYS A 64 5.48 10.84 -6.09
C LYS A 64 4.58 9.63 -5.87
N THR A 65 4.53 9.13 -4.65
CA THR A 65 3.80 7.91 -4.31
C THR A 65 2.71 8.23 -3.30
N LEU A 66 1.53 7.74 -3.57
CA LEU A 66 0.38 7.89 -2.69
C LEU A 66 0.18 6.61 -1.88
N PHE A 67 0.21 6.74 -0.56
CA PHE A 67 -0.06 5.64 0.37
C PHE A 67 -1.48 5.79 0.92
N ILE A 68 -2.28 4.75 0.76
CA ILE A 68 -3.68 4.73 1.20
C ILE A 68 -3.85 3.65 2.25
N ASP A 69 -4.38 4.01 3.39
CA ASP A 69 -4.61 3.05 4.48
C ASP A 69 -5.79 3.55 5.32
N ASP A 70 -6.46 2.64 6.01
CA ASP A 70 -7.59 2.99 6.87
C ASP A 70 -7.16 3.37 8.29
N ARG A 71 -5.92 3.11 8.67
CA ARG A 71 -5.40 3.38 10.00
C ARG A 71 -4.55 4.65 10.03
N PRO A 72 -4.94 5.65 10.85
CA PRO A 72 -4.18 6.91 10.92
C PRO A 72 -2.73 6.72 11.34
N GLU A 73 -2.43 5.80 12.25
CA GLU A 73 -1.05 5.53 12.65
C GLU A 73 -0.18 5.09 11.49
N ASN A 74 -0.76 4.36 10.53
CA ASN A 74 -0.02 3.91 9.35
C ASN A 74 0.23 5.05 8.37
N THR A 75 -0.78 5.87 8.10
CA THR A 75 -0.62 7.00 7.19
C THR A 75 0.30 8.07 7.78
N LEU A 76 0.23 8.29 9.09
CA LEU A 76 1.10 9.24 9.75
C LEU A 76 2.57 8.83 9.63
N SER A 77 2.85 7.54 9.84
CA SER A 77 4.22 7.03 9.71
C SER A 77 4.75 7.17 8.28
N ALA A 78 3.94 6.83 7.30
CA ALA A 78 4.33 6.97 5.89
C ALA A 78 4.55 8.44 5.52
N SER A 79 3.69 9.34 6.00
CA SER A 79 3.84 10.77 5.77
C SER A 79 5.16 11.29 6.30
N GLY A 80 5.60 10.79 7.45
CA GLY A 80 6.88 11.18 8.04
C GLY A 80 8.09 10.81 7.18
N LEU A 81 7.93 9.89 6.25
CA LEU A 81 8.97 9.46 5.31
C LEU A 81 8.81 10.08 3.92
N GLY A 82 7.90 11.03 3.77
CA GLY A 82 7.74 11.76 2.52
C GLY A 82 6.63 11.28 1.60
N PHE A 83 5.94 10.19 1.94
CA PHE A 83 4.84 9.72 1.12
C PHE A 83 3.64 10.67 1.21
N LYS A 84 2.94 10.83 0.10
CA LYS A 84 1.63 11.46 0.14
C LYS A 84 0.66 10.42 0.66
N THR A 85 -0.29 10.83 1.50
CA THR A 85 -1.14 9.86 2.19
C THR A 85 -2.60 10.23 2.15
N ILE A 86 -3.45 9.20 2.17
CA ILE A 86 -4.88 9.31 2.37
C ILE A 86 -5.25 8.33 3.48
N THR A 87 -5.92 8.84 4.53
CA THR A 87 -6.53 7.97 5.53
C THR A 87 -7.96 7.73 5.11
N LEU A 88 -8.26 6.50 4.73
CA LEU A 88 -9.55 6.16 4.14
C LEU A 88 -10.50 5.65 5.22
N HIS A 89 -11.53 6.42 5.52
CA HIS A 89 -12.50 6.04 6.55
C HIS A 89 -13.57 5.08 6.03
N LYS A 90 -13.90 5.17 4.75
CA LYS A 90 -14.89 4.30 4.10
C LYS A 90 -14.39 3.92 2.71
N PRO A 91 -14.49 2.63 2.33
CA PRO A 91 -14.01 2.19 1.02
C PRO A 91 -14.62 2.96 -0.15
N GLU A 92 -15.88 3.38 -0.03
CA GLU A 92 -16.55 4.11 -1.10
C GLU A 92 -16.00 5.51 -1.34
N GLU A 93 -15.20 6.04 -0.41
CA GLU A 93 -14.55 7.34 -0.58
C GLU A 93 -13.31 7.28 -1.47
N LEU A 94 -12.79 6.09 -1.71
CA LEU A 94 -11.51 5.88 -2.38
C LEU A 94 -11.45 6.56 -3.75
N LYS A 95 -12.49 6.40 -4.54
CA LYS A 95 -12.52 6.93 -5.89
C LYS A 95 -12.40 8.45 -5.93
N ASN A 96 -13.12 9.13 -5.04
CA ASN A 96 -13.08 10.59 -4.97
C ASN A 96 -11.73 11.09 -4.46
N GLU A 97 -11.17 10.42 -3.46
CA GLU A 97 -9.88 10.81 -2.90
C GLU A 97 -8.77 10.66 -3.91
N ILE A 98 -8.79 9.59 -4.69
CA ILE A 98 -7.77 9.37 -5.72
C ILE A 98 -7.85 10.44 -6.80
N LYS A 99 -9.04 10.84 -7.19
CA LYS A 99 -9.21 11.89 -8.21
C LYS A 99 -8.54 13.19 -7.78
N ASN A 100 -8.64 13.53 -6.51
CA ASN A 100 -8.05 14.78 -6.00
C ASN A 100 -6.52 14.78 -6.10
N PHE A 101 -5.88 13.61 -6.14
CA PHE A 101 -4.42 13.51 -6.22
C PHE A 101 -3.91 13.32 -7.63
N ILE A 102 -4.67 12.68 -8.49
CA ILE A 102 -4.20 12.22 -9.80
C ILE A 102 -4.77 13.09 -10.93
N PHE A 103 -5.93 13.62 -10.74
CA PHE A 103 -6.65 14.43 -11.72
C PHE A 103 -6.97 15.80 -11.18
#